data_6ac1e697fcf7d1a6a822d49574cdd355
#
_entry.id   6ac1e697fcf7d1a6a822d49574cdd355
#
_cell.length_a   1.000
_cell.length_b   1.000
_cell.length_c   1.000
_cell.angle_alpha   90.00
_cell.angle_beta   90.00
_cell.angle_gamma   90.00
#
_symmetry.space_group_name_H-M   'P 1'
#
loop_
_entity.id
_entity.type
_entity.pdbx_description
1 polymer ?
#
loop_
_entity_poly.entity_id
_entity_poly.type
_entity_poly.pdbx_seq_one_letter_code
_entity_poly.pdbx_strand_id
1 'polypeptide(L)'
;RMYVRNCVMFTLNGRTLVSRSVDENEKYRAEREQSKNFKGNVKKLRNAAIEYRRAHKVELYYDLHTVDFDNGYYQFKNDIKHSDGVERYYIYSREYKNIDGLFTKDEQEHLVKFGSEKHKLLYLSARVIFTAFYGVTPVSPFGSAAGEVPYADLLDFKTIYLQHGVLHASLRSQNSVERCRADKIVISAPFEKQNYMTNYHYPEDNLIPTGMARYDHIGRSKKAKNRILFAPSWRKYLTQEINSSK
;
A
#
# COMPACT_ATOMS: atom_id res chain seq x y z
N ARG A 1 -1.31 3.44 24.06
CA ARG A 1 -2.72 3.14 24.39
C ARG A 1 -3.55 4.37 24.07
N MET A 2 -4.56 4.24 23.25
CA MET A 2 -5.51 5.31 22.97
C MET A 2 -6.92 4.77 23.16
N TYR A 3 -7.75 5.52 23.87
CA TYR A 3 -9.14 5.17 24.12
C TYR A 3 -10.04 5.97 23.18
N VAL A 4 -10.92 5.29 22.47
CA VAL A 4 -11.90 5.91 21.57
C VAL A 4 -13.24 5.20 21.82
N ARG A 5 -14.18 5.89 22.47
CA ARG A 5 -15.54 5.40 22.72
C ARG A 5 -15.58 3.94 23.20
N ASN A 6 -15.13 3.66 24.38
CA ASN A 6 -15.12 2.31 24.97
C ASN A 6 -14.28 1.27 24.18
N CYS A 7 -13.43 1.71 23.29
CA CYS A 7 -12.48 0.86 22.59
C CYS A 7 -11.08 1.14 23.11
N VAL A 8 -10.29 0.11 23.26
CA VAL A 8 -8.86 0.21 23.54
C VAL A 8 -8.11 -0.15 22.25
N MET A 9 -7.33 0.78 21.77
CA MET A 9 -6.46 0.54 20.64
C MET A 9 -5.07 0.18 21.11
N PHE A 10 -4.55 -0.91 20.61
CA PHE A 10 -3.17 -1.35 20.85
C PHE A 10 -2.43 -1.44 19.54
N THR A 11 -1.16 -1.13 19.54
CA THR A 11 -0.26 -1.47 18.44
C THR A 11 0.58 -2.66 18.86
N LEU A 12 0.47 -3.75 18.13
CA LEU A 12 1.27 -4.95 18.31
C LEU A 12 1.89 -5.31 16.96
N ASN A 13 3.22 -5.44 16.92
CA ASN A 13 3.97 -5.75 15.70
C ASN A 13 3.63 -4.79 14.52
N GLY A 14 3.50 -3.50 14.80
CA GLY A 14 3.14 -2.51 13.79
C GLY A 14 1.67 -2.50 13.37
N ARG A 15 0.82 -3.38 13.90
CA ARG A 15 -0.62 -3.43 13.62
C ARG A 15 -1.42 -2.85 14.77
N THR A 16 -2.46 -2.12 14.43
CA THR A 16 -3.41 -1.63 15.43
C THR A 16 -4.44 -2.69 15.73
N LEU A 17 -4.48 -3.12 16.99
CA LEU A 17 -5.56 -3.93 17.53
C LEU A 17 -6.56 -3.02 18.21
N VAL A 18 -7.82 -3.17 17.86
CA VAL A 18 -8.93 -2.51 18.53
C VAL A 18 -9.64 -3.54 19.39
N SER A 19 -9.56 -3.39 20.71
CA SER A 19 -10.29 -4.20 21.66
C SER A 19 -11.45 -3.40 22.23
N ARG A 20 -12.63 -3.98 22.24
CA ARG A 20 -13.85 -3.47 22.86
C ARG A 20 -14.25 -4.38 23.99
N SER A 21 -15.11 -3.89 24.90
CA SER A 21 -15.78 -4.78 25.84
C SER A 21 -16.64 -5.81 25.09
N VAL A 22 -16.86 -6.96 25.67
CA VAL A 22 -17.66 -8.04 25.05
C VAL A 22 -19.07 -7.53 24.70
N ASP A 23 -19.71 -6.84 25.61
CA ASP A 23 -21.06 -6.30 25.43
C ASP A 23 -21.14 -5.28 24.30
N GLU A 24 -20.14 -4.42 24.17
CA GLU A 24 -20.02 -3.45 23.08
C GLU A 24 -19.76 -4.13 21.73
N ASN A 25 -19.00 -5.19 21.71
CA ASN A 25 -18.79 -5.98 20.51
C ASN A 25 -20.09 -6.67 20.04
N GLU A 26 -20.86 -7.19 20.95
CA GLU A 26 -22.16 -7.81 20.65
C GLU A 26 -23.17 -6.79 20.14
N LYS A 27 -23.29 -5.65 20.82
CA LYS A 27 -24.13 -4.54 20.36
C LYS A 27 -23.73 -4.06 18.98
N TYR A 28 -22.45 -3.86 18.75
CA TYR A 28 -21.91 -3.42 17.47
C TYR A 28 -22.14 -4.44 16.35
N ARG A 29 -22.03 -5.74 16.64
CA ARG A 29 -22.39 -6.81 15.69
C ARG A 29 -23.88 -6.78 15.38
N ALA A 30 -24.73 -6.68 16.38
CA ALA A 30 -26.19 -6.64 16.21
C ALA A 30 -26.63 -5.42 15.38
N GLU A 31 -26.10 -4.24 15.67
CA GLU A 31 -26.38 -3.03 14.90
C GLU A 31 -25.94 -3.16 13.43
N ARG A 32 -24.80 -3.79 13.18
CA ARG A 32 -24.30 -4.06 11.82
C ARG A 32 -25.12 -5.11 11.10
N GLU A 33 -25.49 -6.19 11.77
CA GLU A 33 -26.34 -7.24 11.20
C GLU A 33 -27.72 -6.73 10.84
N GLN A 34 -28.22 -5.75 11.58
CA GLN A 34 -29.49 -5.08 11.29
C GLN A 34 -29.38 -4.05 10.14
N SER A 35 -28.19 -3.52 9.86
CA SER A 35 -28.00 -2.58 8.77
C SER A 35 -28.25 -3.26 7.41
N LYS A 36 -28.91 -2.55 6.49
CA LYS A 36 -29.11 -3.05 5.10
C LYS A 36 -27.78 -3.41 4.44
N ASN A 37 -26.73 -2.67 4.73
CA ASN A 37 -25.39 -2.91 4.17
C ASN A 37 -24.77 -4.20 4.70
N PHE A 38 -24.95 -4.52 5.97
CA PHE A 38 -24.40 -5.74 6.54
C PHE A 38 -25.16 -6.99 6.04
N LYS A 39 -26.49 -6.96 6.03
CA LYS A 39 -27.32 -8.09 5.53
C LYS A 39 -27.18 -8.31 4.02
N GLY A 40 -26.92 -7.23 3.27
CA GLY A 40 -26.78 -7.27 1.80
C GLY A 40 -25.31 -7.44 1.36
N ASN A 41 -24.76 -6.38 0.80
CA ASN A 41 -23.45 -6.41 0.12
C ASN A 41 -22.27 -6.72 1.04
N VAL A 42 -22.29 -6.26 2.31
CA VAL A 42 -21.20 -6.50 3.25
C VAL A 42 -21.05 -7.99 3.53
N LYS A 43 -22.15 -8.68 3.90
CA LYS A 43 -22.11 -10.13 4.19
C LYS A 43 -21.68 -10.93 2.97
N LYS A 44 -22.21 -10.58 1.80
CA LYS A 44 -21.86 -11.22 0.53
C LYS A 44 -20.37 -11.09 0.23
N LEU A 45 -19.84 -9.87 0.32
CA LEU A 45 -18.41 -9.62 0.05
C LEU A 45 -17.51 -10.30 1.09
N ARG A 46 -17.88 -10.30 2.36
CA ARG A 46 -17.12 -11.02 3.42
C ARG A 46 -17.01 -12.50 3.11
N ASN A 47 -18.14 -13.16 2.82
CA ASN A 47 -18.16 -14.59 2.54
C ASN A 47 -17.32 -14.91 1.31
N ALA A 48 -17.50 -14.15 0.23
CA ALA A 48 -16.71 -14.31 -0.99
C ALA A 48 -15.20 -14.14 -0.73
N ALA A 49 -14.81 -13.15 0.09
CA ALA A 49 -13.40 -12.92 0.42
C ALA A 49 -12.81 -14.07 1.25
N ILE A 50 -13.56 -14.62 2.20
CA ILE A 50 -13.12 -15.76 3.02
C ILE A 50 -12.92 -17.00 2.14
N GLU A 51 -13.85 -17.28 1.25
CA GLU A 51 -13.76 -18.41 0.31
C GLU A 51 -12.60 -18.25 -0.65
N TYR A 52 -12.47 -17.05 -1.25
CA TYR A 52 -11.40 -16.74 -2.18
C TYR A 52 -10.02 -16.87 -1.52
N ARG A 53 -9.85 -16.34 -0.30
CA ARG A 53 -8.59 -16.41 0.46
C ARG A 53 -8.17 -17.83 0.83
N ARG A 54 -9.13 -18.77 0.97
CA ARG A 54 -8.85 -20.19 1.23
C ARG A 54 -8.30 -20.89 0.01
N ALA A 55 -8.83 -20.54 -1.17
CA ALA A 55 -8.47 -21.18 -2.44
C ALA A 55 -7.26 -20.54 -3.12
N HIS A 56 -7.00 -19.25 -2.87
CA HIS A 56 -6.02 -18.46 -3.62
C HIS A 56 -5.01 -17.77 -2.71
N LYS A 57 -3.79 -17.62 -3.20
CA LYS A 57 -2.74 -16.78 -2.60
C LYS A 57 -2.64 -15.50 -3.41
N VAL A 58 -3.04 -14.37 -2.85
CA VAL A 58 -3.14 -13.10 -3.57
C VAL A 58 -2.09 -12.12 -3.08
N GLU A 59 -1.40 -11.49 -4.03
CA GLU A 59 -0.51 -10.35 -3.83
C GLU A 59 -0.99 -9.15 -4.64
N LEU A 60 -0.99 -7.97 -4.02
CA LEU A 60 -1.43 -6.73 -4.66
C LEU A 60 -0.29 -5.72 -4.74
N TYR A 61 -0.21 -5.03 -5.86
CA TYR A 61 0.84 -4.04 -6.15
C TYR A 61 0.21 -2.68 -6.43
N TYR A 62 0.74 -1.66 -5.77
CA TYR A 62 0.21 -0.30 -5.84
C TYR A 62 1.32 0.73 -6.06
N ASP A 63 1.01 1.68 -6.92
CA ASP A 63 1.75 2.94 -7.05
C ASP A 63 0.89 4.14 -6.66
N LEU A 64 1.45 5.35 -6.66
CA LEU A 64 0.74 6.58 -6.35
C LEU A 64 -0.31 6.87 -7.42
N HIS A 65 -1.51 7.26 -7.00
CA HIS A 65 -2.57 7.67 -7.94
C HIS A 65 -2.17 8.83 -8.88
N THR A 66 -1.14 9.58 -8.50
CA THR A 66 -0.63 10.73 -9.25
C THR A 66 0.64 10.45 -10.03
N VAL A 67 1.31 9.32 -9.75
CA VAL A 67 2.58 8.92 -10.38
C VAL A 67 2.38 7.51 -10.93
N ASP A 68 2.45 7.36 -12.24
CA ASP A 68 2.39 6.07 -12.89
C ASP A 68 3.79 5.42 -12.91
N PHE A 69 3.83 4.10 -12.75
CA PHE A 69 5.03 3.29 -12.96
C PHE A 69 6.19 3.59 -11.99
N ASP A 70 5.90 3.58 -10.73
CA ASP A 70 6.88 3.60 -9.65
C ASP A 70 7.28 2.16 -9.25
N ASN A 71 7.85 2.00 -8.08
CA ASN A 71 8.38 0.73 -7.59
C ASN A 71 7.34 -0.40 -7.52
N GLY A 72 6.05 -0.10 -7.34
CA GLY A 72 4.98 -1.08 -7.39
C GLY A 72 4.83 -1.72 -8.77
N TYR A 73 4.88 -0.92 -9.83
CA TYR A 73 4.84 -1.40 -11.20
C TYR A 73 6.04 -2.29 -11.53
N TYR A 74 7.26 -1.84 -11.21
CA TYR A 74 8.47 -2.60 -11.53
C TYR A 74 8.56 -3.89 -10.73
N GLN A 75 8.12 -3.88 -9.47
CA GLN A 75 8.03 -5.09 -8.66
C GLN A 75 7.01 -6.07 -9.25
N PHE A 76 5.81 -5.59 -9.61
CA PHE A 76 4.79 -6.41 -10.29
C PHE A 76 5.33 -7.04 -11.57
N LYS A 77 5.98 -6.26 -12.44
CA LYS A 77 6.55 -6.74 -13.72
C LYS A 77 7.62 -7.81 -13.54
N ASN A 78 8.31 -7.81 -12.42
CA ASN A 78 9.26 -8.84 -12.07
C ASN A 78 8.55 -10.09 -11.54
N ASP A 79 7.65 -9.92 -10.58
CA ASP A 79 7.07 -11.02 -9.82
C ASP A 79 6.03 -11.80 -10.60
N ILE A 80 5.31 -11.17 -11.53
CA ILE A 80 4.30 -11.83 -12.38
C ILE A 80 4.89 -12.97 -13.25
N LYS A 81 6.20 -12.96 -13.45
CA LYS A 81 6.92 -13.99 -14.23
C LYS A 81 7.09 -15.31 -13.47
N HIS A 82 6.86 -15.32 -12.16
CA HIS A 82 7.06 -16.52 -11.33
C HIS A 82 5.82 -17.41 -11.36
N SER A 83 6.02 -18.68 -11.69
CA SER A 83 4.98 -19.72 -11.71
C SER A 83 4.96 -20.47 -10.36
N ASP A 84 4.62 -19.77 -9.28
CA ASP A 84 4.64 -20.28 -7.89
C ASP A 84 3.25 -20.47 -7.28
N GLY A 85 2.20 -20.36 -8.10
CA GLY A 85 0.81 -20.49 -7.67
C GLY A 85 0.29 -19.29 -6.89
N VAL A 86 0.99 -18.13 -6.96
CA VAL A 86 0.54 -16.87 -6.39
C VAL A 86 -0.11 -16.02 -7.47
N GLU A 87 -1.31 -15.55 -7.20
CA GLU A 87 -2.02 -14.62 -8.06
C GLU A 87 -1.59 -13.19 -7.75
N ARG A 88 -1.04 -12.51 -8.74
CA ARG A 88 -0.50 -11.17 -8.62
C ARG A 88 -1.32 -10.19 -9.42
N TYR A 89 -1.73 -9.09 -8.79
CA TYR A 89 -2.55 -8.07 -9.43
C TYR A 89 -1.96 -6.68 -9.21
N TYR A 90 -1.86 -5.92 -10.30
CA TYR A 90 -1.50 -4.50 -10.24
C TYR A 90 -2.76 -3.65 -10.20
N ILE A 91 -2.87 -2.80 -9.19
CA ILE A 91 -4.04 -1.95 -8.96
C ILE A 91 -3.77 -0.57 -9.57
N TYR A 92 -4.58 -0.20 -10.55
CA TYR A 92 -4.46 1.07 -11.24
C TYR A 92 -5.65 1.98 -11.00
N SER A 93 -5.41 3.28 -10.96
CA SER A 93 -6.44 4.32 -10.75
C SER A 93 -6.73 5.14 -12.00
N ARG A 94 -5.86 5.11 -13.00
CA ARG A 94 -6.00 5.83 -14.26
C ARG A 94 -6.18 4.87 -15.43
N GLU A 95 -6.86 5.35 -16.46
CA GLU A 95 -6.87 4.66 -17.74
C GLU A 95 -5.61 5.01 -18.51
N TYR A 96 -4.90 3.99 -18.99
CA TYR A 96 -3.69 4.17 -19.77
C TYR A 96 -4.03 4.31 -21.25
N LYS A 97 -3.50 5.36 -21.89
CA LYS A 97 -3.71 5.58 -23.32
C LYS A 97 -3.01 4.57 -24.22
N ASN A 98 -1.95 3.94 -23.74
CA ASN A 98 -1.17 2.94 -24.47
C ASN A 98 -0.89 1.74 -23.56
N ILE A 99 -1.92 1.00 -23.22
CA ILE A 99 -1.83 -0.14 -22.34
C ILE A 99 -0.96 -1.26 -22.93
N ASP A 100 -1.03 -1.47 -24.26
CA ASP A 100 -0.27 -2.53 -24.96
C ASP A 100 1.24 -2.26 -24.97
N GLY A 101 1.65 -0.98 -24.90
CA GLY A 101 3.07 -0.61 -24.75
C GLY A 101 3.61 -0.76 -23.33
N LEU A 102 2.73 -0.92 -22.34
CA LEU A 102 3.07 -0.96 -20.92
C LEU A 102 2.94 -2.38 -20.34
N PHE A 103 1.94 -3.13 -20.81
CA PHE A 103 1.61 -4.45 -20.32
C PHE A 103 1.41 -5.41 -21.49
N THR A 104 1.94 -6.62 -21.39
CA THR A 104 1.62 -7.70 -22.33
C THR A 104 0.15 -8.10 -22.18
N LYS A 105 -0.38 -8.86 -23.15
CA LYS A 105 -1.77 -9.35 -23.07
C LYS A 105 -2.04 -10.17 -21.81
N ASP A 106 -1.11 -11.03 -21.46
CA ASP A 106 -1.22 -11.87 -20.25
C ASP A 106 -1.21 -11.00 -18.98
N GLU A 107 -0.34 -10.00 -18.93
CA GLU A 107 -0.29 -9.06 -17.79
C GLU A 107 -1.56 -8.21 -17.66
N GLN A 108 -2.24 -7.90 -18.77
CA GLN A 108 -3.48 -7.12 -18.75
C GLN A 108 -4.62 -7.82 -18.00
N GLU A 109 -4.65 -9.15 -17.98
CA GLU A 109 -5.62 -9.93 -17.21
C GLU A 109 -5.45 -9.75 -15.68
N HIS A 110 -4.25 -9.35 -15.27
CA HIS A 110 -3.88 -9.08 -13.90
C HIS A 110 -4.02 -7.61 -13.48
N LEU A 111 -4.57 -6.76 -14.36
CA LEU A 111 -4.85 -5.37 -14.04
C LEU A 111 -6.23 -5.23 -13.37
N VAL A 112 -6.28 -4.51 -12.27
CA VAL A 112 -7.50 -4.30 -11.51
C VAL A 112 -7.73 -2.82 -11.25
N LYS A 113 -8.91 -2.33 -11.63
CA LYS A 113 -9.27 -0.93 -11.42
C LYS A 113 -9.50 -0.65 -9.94
N PHE A 114 -8.86 0.41 -9.44
CA PHE A 114 -9.01 0.86 -8.06
C PHE A 114 -10.50 1.11 -7.71
N GLY A 115 -10.92 0.65 -6.54
CA GLY A 115 -12.30 0.81 -6.06
C GLY A 115 -13.34 -0.12 -6.70
N SER A 116 -12.96 -0.95 -7.71
CA SER A 116 -13.88 -1.93 -8.30
C SER A 116 -14.27 -3.04 -7.31
N GLU A 117 -15.34 -3.77 -7.60
CA GLU A 117 -15.74 -4.92 -6.77
C GLU A 117 -14.66 -6.02 -6.75
N LYS A 118 -13.96 -6.24 -7.88
CA LYS A 118 -12.80 -7.14 -7.94
C LYS A 118 -11.70 -6.65 -7.00
N HIS A 119 -11.40 -5.33 -6.98
CA HIS A 119 -10.41 -4.76 -6.06
C HIS A 119 -10.79 -5.00 -4.59
N LYS A 120 -12.05 -4.77 -4.21
CA LYS A 120 -12.55 -5.00 -2.85
C LYS A 120 -12.37 -6.46 -2.43
N LEU A 121 -12.75 -7.39 -3.31
CA LEU A 121 -12.59 -8.82 -3.07
C LEU A 121 -11.12 -9.20 -2.85
N LEU A 122 -10.25 -8.80 -3.78
CA LEU A 122 -8.83 -9.12 -3.72
C LEU A 122 -8.13 -8.47 -2.52
N TYR A 123 -8.49 -7.23 -2.18
CA TYR A 123 -7.94 -6.52 -1.01
C TYR A 123 -8.24 -7.27 0.30
N LEU A 124 -9.47 -7.75 0.47
CA LEU A 124 -9.87 -8.54 1.64
C LEU A 124 -9.26 -9.95 1.64
N SER A 125 -8.84 -10.44 0.49
CA SER A 125 -8.26 -11.78 0.31
C SER A 125 -6.73 -11.77 0.28
N ALA A 126 -6.12 -10.60 0.18
CA ALA A 126 -4.67 -10.46 0.02
C ALA A 126 -3.88 -11.09 1.17
N ARG A 127 -2.72 -11.65 0.83
CA ARG A 127 -1.70 -12.11 1.79
C ARG A 127 -0.62 -11.06 1.96
N VAL A 128 -0.26 -10.40 0.86
CA VAL A 128 0.78 -9.37 0.85
C VAL A 128 0.30 -8.20 -0.01
N ILE A 129 0.59 -7.00 0.46
CA ILE A 129 0.41 -5.75 -0.27
C ILE A 129 1.78 -5.08 -0.44
N PHE A 130 2.18 -4.90 -1.69
CA PHE A 130 3.33 -4.11 -2.07
C PHE A 130 2.88 -2.69 -2.44
N THR A 131 3.48 -1.69 -1.84
CA THR A 131 3.07 -0.30 -2.08
C THR A 131 4.28 0.64 -2.12
N ALA A 132 4.29 1.54 -3.09
CA ALA A 132 5.25 2.65 -3.12
C ALA A 132 4.88 3.79 -2.13
N PHE A 133 3.79 3.62 -1.37
CA PHE A 133 3.29 4.58 -0.39
C PHE A 133 3.49 4.13 1.04
N TYR A 134 3.61 5.09 1.93
CA TYR A 134 3.50 4.83 3.36
C TYR A 134 2.03 4.65 3.77
N GLY A 135 1.80 3.60 4.56
CA GLY A 135 0.48 3.27 5.09
C GLY A 135 -0.44 2.53 4.11
N VAL A 136 -1.49 1.95 4.65
CA VAL A 136 -2.47 1.14 3.90
C VAL A 136 -3.68 1.96 3.46
N THR A 137 -3.96 3.07 4.12
CA THR A 137 -5.14 3.89 3.82
C THR A 137 -5.23 4.33 2.36
N PRO A 138 -4.13 4.73 1.69
CA PRO A 138 -4.17 5.10 0.27
C PRO A 138 -4.48 3.94 -0.68
N VAL A 139 -4.29 2.69 -0.25
CA VAL A 139 -4.53 1.50 -1.09
C VAL A 139 -5.89 0.88 -0.84
N SER A 140 -6.60 1.31 0.21
CA SER A 140 -7.91 0.78 0.57
C SER A 140 -9.00 1.12 -0.46
N PRO A 141 -9.74 0.13 -0.97
CA PRO A 141 -10.86 0.37 -1.88
C PRO A 141 -12.11 0.92 -1.19
N PHE A 142 -12.10 1.08 0.12
CA PHE A 142 -13.25 1.48 0.93
C PHE A 142 -13.28 2.98 1.24
N GLY A 143 -12.31 3.73 0.74
CA GLY A 143 -12.24 5.19 0.79
C GLY A 143 -11.91 5.79 2.15
N SER A 144 -12.13 5.07 3.25
CA SER A 144 -11.82 5.54 4.59
C SER A 144 -11.67 4.38 5.58
N ALA A 145 -11.04 4.66 6.73
CA ALA A 145 -10.96 3.69 7.82
C ALA A 145 -12.35 3.25 8.32
N ALA A 146 -13.35 4.13 8.26
CA ALA A 146 -14.72 3.78 8.64
C ALA A 146 -15.33 2.77 7.66
N GLY A 147 -15.01 2.84 6.37
CA GLY A 147 -15.44 1.87 5.37
C GLY A 147 -14.82 0.48 5.55
N GLU A 148 -13.65 0.38 6.16
CA GLU A 148 -12.98 -0.88 6.47
C GLU A 148 -13.51 -1.58 7.73
N VAL A 149 -14.14 -0.84 8.64
CA VAL A 149 -14.62 -1.39 9.92
C VAL A 149 -15.43 -2.67 9.76
N PRO A 150 -16.32 -2.83 8.76
CA PRO A 150 -17.06 -4.06 8.52
C PRO A 150 -16.18 -5.29 8.21
N TYR A 151 -14.95 -5.07 7.81
CA TYR A 151 -14.03 -6.08 7.30
C TYR A 151 -12.74 -6.18 8.11
N ALA A 152 -12.65 -5.47 9.24
CA ALA A 152 -11.40 -5.30 9.98
C ALA A 152 -10.74 -6.63 10.40
N ASP A 153 -11.53 -7.65 10.68
CA ASP A 153 -11.07 -9.00 11.00
C ASP A 153 -10.52 -9.79 9.81
N LEU A 154 -10.77 -9.32 8.58
CA LEU A 154 -10.25 -9.92 7.34
C LEU A 154 -8.95 -9.24 6.88
N LEU A 155 -8.62 -8.06 7.41
CA LEU A 155 -7.43 -7.29 7.04
C LEU A 155 -6.19 -7.89 7.71
N ASP A 156 -5.82 -9.10 7.30
CA ASP A 156 -4.68 -9.86 7.81
C ASP A 156 -3.64 -10.11 6.70
N PHE A 157 -3.25 -9.06 6.02
CA PHE A 157 -2.17 -9.07 5.03
C PHE A 157 -0.91 -8.43 5.61
N LYS A 158 0.22 -8.80 5.06
CA LYS A 158 1.49 -8.11 5.31
C LYS A 158 1.67 -6.98 4.32
N THR A 159 2.26 -5.88 4.77
CA THR A 159 2.55 -4.72 3.94
C THR A 159 4.04 -4.60 3.71
N ILE A 160 4.44 -4.54 2.45
CA ILE A 160 5.81 -4.26 2.04
C ILE A 160 5.86 -2.86 1.41
N TYR A 161 6.54 -1.96 2.09
CA TYR A 161 6.74 -0.60 1.62
C TYR A 161 7.96 -0.54 0.71
N LEU A 162 7.72 -0.36 -0.59
CA LEU A 162 8.76 -0.32 -1.61
C LEU A 162 9.45 1.04 -1.70
N GLN A 163 8.94 2.03 -0.96
CA GLN A 163 9.30 3.44 -1.06
C GLN A 163 9.06 4.03 -2.46
N HIS A 164 9.16 5.36 -2.56
CA HIS A 164 9.03 6.03 -3.82
C HIS A 164 10.23 6.97 -4.11
N GLY A 165 11.14 7.08 -3.18
CA GLY A 165 12.39 7.80 -3.25
C GLY A 165 13.29 7.45 -2.07
N VAL A 166 14.60 7.61 -2.23
CA VAL A 166 15.56 7.43 -1.14
C VAL A 166 15.29 8.44 -0.05
N LEU A 167 15.05 7.96 1.16
CA LEU A 167 14.69 8.80 2.28
C LEU A 167 15.92 9.53 2.85
N HIS A 168 16.11 10.80 2.43
CA HIS A 168 17.19 11.67 2.88
C HIS A 168 16.71 12.79 3.82
N ALA A 169 15.41 13.09 3.83
CA ALA A 169 14.82 14.13 4.65
C ALA A 169 14.14 13.55 5.89
N SER A 170 13.95 14.37 6.93
CA SER A 170 13.19 13.96 8.11
C SER A 170 11.68 13.99 7.81
N LEU A 171 11.09 12.81 7.66
CA LEU A 171 9.66 12.60 7.44
C LEU A 171 9.04 11.76 8.58
N ARG A 172 9.41 12.05 9.82
CA ARG A 172 9.00 11.28 11.00
C ARG A 172 7.48 11.18 11.14
N SER A 173 6.76 12.26 10.82
CA SER A 173 5.30 12.27 10.86
C SER A 173 4.63 11.30 9.87
N GLN A 174 5.36 10.83 8.87
CA GLN A 174 4.87 9.95 7.82
C GLN A 174 5.44 8.54 7.90
N ASN A 175 6.73 8.42 8.19
CA ASN A 175 7.47 7.17 8.07
C ASN A 175 7.77 6.48 9.42
N SER A 176 7.42 7.06 10.57
CA SER A 176 7.60 6.36 11.83
C SER A 176 6.77 5.08 11.90
N VAL A 177 7.22 4.09 12.67
CA VAL A 177 6.55 2.79 12.81
C VAL A 177 5.09 2.93 13.24
N GLU A 178 4.76 3.96 14.03
CA GLU A 178 3.40 4.24 14.49
C GLU A 178 2.47 4.73 13.36
N ARG A 179 3.04 5.28 12.29
CA ARG A 179 2.31 5.88 11.18
C ARG A 179 2.29 5.02 9.94
N CYS A 180 3.44 4.55 9.50
CA CYS A 180 3.58 3.77 8.28
C CYS A 180 3.14 2.31 8.47
N ARG A 181 3.51 1.70 9.59
CA ARG A 181 3.12 0.32 9.98
C ARG A 181 3.44 -0.74 8.93
N ALA A 182 4.47 -0.55 8.14
CA ALA A 182 4.90 -1.55 7.19
C ALA A 182 5.55 -2.75 7.91
N ASP A 183 5.20 -3.96 7.48
CA ASP A 183 5.87 -5.20 7.97
C ASP A 183 7.30 -5.29 7.45
N LYS A 184 7.54 -4.80 6.23
CA LYS A 184 8.87 -4.70 5.62
C LYS A 184 9.01 -3.38 4.87
N ILE A 185 10.21 -2.86 4.81
CA ILE A 185 10.56 -1.63 4.09
C ILE A 185 11.79 -1.88 3.24
N VAL A 186 11.68 -1.63 1.94
CA VAL A 186 12.83 -1.65 1.03
C VAL A 186 13.67 -0.39 1.26
N ILE A 187 14.96 -0.55 1.43
CA ILE A 187 15.93 0.54 1.59
C ILE A 187 17.05 0.44 0.55
N SER A 188 17.61 1.59 0.17
CA SER A 188 18.60 1.69 -0.91
C SER A 188 20.00 2.02 -0.42
N ALA A 189 20.17 2.47 0.82
CA ALA A 189 21.45 2.93 1.31
C ALA A 189 21.63 2.69 2.82
N PRO A 190 22.87 2.52 3.28
CA PRO A 190 23.16 2.31 4.71
C PRO A 190 22.65 3.43 5.62
N PHE A 191 22.68 4.68 5.17
CA PHE A 191 22.18 5.81 5.95
C PHE A 191 20.65 5.76 6.10
N GLU A 192 19.91 5.23 5.12
CA GLU A 192 18.47 5.00 5.26
C GLU A 192 18.18 3.99 6.34
N LYS A 193 18.96 2.87 6.36
CA LYS A 193 18.85 1.85 7.41
C LYS A 193 18.98 2.49 8.78
N GLN A 194 20.06 3.25 8.99
CA GLN A 194 20.32 3.95 10.25
C GLN A 194 19.17 4.91 10.60
N ASN A 195 18.66 5.67 9.63
CA ASN A 195 17.58 6.61 9.82
C ASN A 195 16.26 5.91 10.23
N TYR A 196 15.91 4.79 9.56
CA TYR A 196 14.73 4.00 9.92
C TYR A 196 14.83 3.40 11.31
N MET A 197 15.98 2.91 11.71
CA MET A 197 16.20 2.34 13.04
C MET A 197 16.17 3.42 14.13
N THR A 198 16.91 4.52 13.93
CA THR A 198 17.12 5.53 14.98
C THR A 198 15.97 6.52 15.10
N ASN A 199 15.46 7.02 13.98
CA ASN A 199 14.50 8.13 13.97
C ASN A 199 13.05 7.66 13.75
N TYR A 200 12.85 6.50 13.13
CA TYR A 200 11.53 5.96 12.83
C TYR A 200 11.18 4.70 13.60
N HIS A 201 12.11 4.20 14.42
CA HIS A 201 11.95 3.11 15.39
C HIS A 201 11.57 1.76 14.79
N TYR A 202 11.98 1.49 13.54
CA TYR A 202 11.82 0.17 12.94
C TYR A 202 12.91 -0.78 13.43
N PRO A 203 12.55 -2.03 13.77
CA PRO A 203 13.53 -3.09 13.97
C PRO A 203 14.33 -3.35 12.69
N GLU A 204 15.58 -3.75 12.84
CA GLU A 204 16.47 -4.06 11.70
C GLU A 204 15.86 -5.10 10.76
N ASP A 205 15.24 -6.13 11.32
CA ASP A 205 14.61 -7.21 10.56
C ASP A 205 13.45 -6.74 9.65
N ASN A 206 12.90 -5.55 9.87
CA ASN A 206 11.88 -4.99 9.01
C ASN A 206 12.47 -4.33 7.75
N LEU A 207 13.80 -4.15 7.68
CA LEU A 207 14.47 -3.42 6.61
C LEU A 207 15.10 -4.36 5.60
N ILE A 208 14.76 -4.20 4.31
CA ILE A 208 15.24 -5.01 3.19
C ILE A 208 16.23 -4.18 2.36
N PRO A 209 17.55 -4.41 2.44
CA PRO A 209 18.56 -3.60 1.78
C PRO A 209 18.79 -4.03 0.31
N THR A 210 17.75 -4.05 -0.51
CA THR A 210 17.82 -4.48 -1.92
C THR A 210 17.88 -3.32 -2.91
N GLY A 211 17.61 -2.10 -2.48
CA GLY A 211 17.36 -1.00 -3.41
C GLY A 211 15.95 -1.04 -4.00
N MET A 212 15.58 0.02 -4.71
CA MET A 212 14.24 0.16 -5.29
C MET A 212 14.11 -0.64 -6.58
N ALA A 213 12.99 -1.30 -6.78
CA ALA A 213 12.72 -2.16 -7.95
C ALA A 213 12.93 -1.44 -9.29
N ARG A 214 12.60 -0.15 -9.39
CA ARG A 214 12.80 0.63 -10.63
C ARG A 214 14.27 0.80 -11.02
N TYR A 215 15.22 0.63 -10.10
CA TYR A 215 16.65 0.80 -10.41
C TYR A 215 17.18 -0.28 -11.34
N ASP A 216 16.60 -1.47 -11.34
CA ASP A 216 16.96 -2.56 -12.24
C ASP A 216 16.63 -2.22 -13.72
N HIS A 217 15.75 -1.25 -13.94
CA HIS A 217 15.30 -0.80 -15.24
C HIS A 217 15.98 0.50 -15.72
N ILE A 218 16.89 1.08 -14.92
CA ILE A 218 17.65 2.25 -15.34
C ILE A 218 18.72 1.85 -16.33
N GLY A 219 18.46 2.13 -17.61
CA GLY A 219 19.43 1.89 -18.69
C GLY A 219 20.66 2.77 -18.56
N ARG A 220 21.85 2.16 -18.64
CA ARG A 220 23.09 2.92 -18.80
C ARG A 220 23.25 3.34 -20.26
N SER A 221 23.31 4.63 -20.53
CA SER A 221 23.70 5.13 -21.87
C SER A 221 25.13 4.70 -22.18
N LYS A 222 25.34 3.98 -23.29
CA LYS A 222 26.68 3.59 -23.75
C LYS A 222 27.53 4.78 -24.25
N LYS A 223 26.91 5.94 -24.49
CA LYS A 223 27.59 7.16 -24.90
C LYS A 223 27.39 8.25 -23.86
N ALA A 224 28.49 8.66 -23.24
CA ALA A 224 28.47 9.85 -22.41
C ALA A 224 28.05 11.05 -23.31
N LYS A 225 27.02 11.76 -22.91
CA LYS A 225 26.62 13.01 -23.52
C LYS A 225 27.11 14.13 -22.63
N ASN A 226 27.79 15.12 -23.20
CA ASN A 226 28.18 16.33 -22.48
C ASN A 226 26.93 17.15 -22.10
N ARG A 227 26.18 16.65 -21.10
CA ARG A 227 24.95 17.27 -20.60
C ARG A 227 25.02 17.36 -19.09
N ILE A 228 24.63 18.52 -18.59
CA ILE A 228 24.44 18.75 -17.15
C ILE A 228 22.94 18.74 -16.89
N LEU A 229 22.49 17.89 -16.00
CA LEU A 229 21.12 17.91 -15.50
C LEU A 229 21.08 18.72 -14.20
N PHE A 230 20.38 19.86 -14.26
CA PHE A 230 20.04 20.63 -13.07
C PHE A 230 18.63 20.26 -12.63
N ALA A 231 18.50 19.47 -11.55
CA ALA A 231 17.21 18.98 -11.04
C ALA A 231 17.12 19.21 -9.53
N PRO A 232 16.97 20.46 -9.06
CA PRO A 232 16.83 20.76 -7.65
C PRO A 232 15.51 20.23 -7.11
N SER A 233 15.48 19.85 -5.83
CA SER A 233 14.25 19.52 -5.12
C SER A 233 13.30 20.72 -5.14
N TRP A 234 12.00 20.44 -5.29
CA TRP A 234 10.98 21.46 -5.14
C TRP A 234 11.05 22.12 -3.78
N ARG A 235 10.76 23.42 -3.73
CA ARG A 235 10.77 24.24 -2.52
C ARG A 235 9.36 24.75 -2.25
N LYS A 236 8.76 24.32 -1.15
CA LYS A 236 7.36 24.63 -0.82
C LYS A 236 7.10 26.14 -0.75
N TYR A 237 8.06 26.92 -0.25
CA TYR A 237 7.96 28.38 -0.17
C TYR A 237 7.96 29.08 -1.54
N LEU A 238 8.60 28.50 -2.55
CA LEU A 238 8.58 29.05 -3.91
C LEU A 238 7.23 28.77 -4.62
N THR A 239 6.55 27.71 -4.28
CA THR A 239 5.25 27.37 -4.88
C THR A 239 4.09 28.16 -4.28
N GLN A 240 4.23 28.68 -3.05
CA GLN A 240 3.21 29.52 -2.39
C GLN A 240 3.15 30.92 -3.01
N GLU A 241 4.28 31.50 -3.43
CA GLU A 241 4.32 32.81 -4.08
C GLU A 241 3.68 32.80 -5.48
N ILE A 242 3.81 31.72 -6.22
CA ILE A 242 3.20 31.58 -7.57
C ILE A 242 1.67 31.55 -7.50
N ASN A 243 1.09 31.02 -6.44
CA ASN A 243 -0.36 30.94 -6.26
C ASN A 243 -0.98 32.20 -5.65
N SER A 244 -0.18 33.10 -5.08
CA SER A 244 -0.63 34.39 -4.55
C SER A 244 -0.65 35.52 -5.58
N SER A 245 -0.15 35.29 -6.78
CA SER A 245 -0.06 36.26 -7.89
C SER A 245 -1.05 35.98 -9.02
N LYS A 246 -2.16 35.27 -8.72
CA LYS A 246 -3.27 35.07 -9.65
C LYS A 246 -4.55 35.68 -9.12
#